data_edb075036d9cb7da5e2f90c580dc88f4
#
_entry.id   edb075036d9cb7da5e2f90c580dc88f4
#
_cell.length_a   1.000
_cell.length_b   1.000
_cell.length_c   1.000
_cell.angle_alpha   90.00
_cell.angle_beta   90.00
_cell.angle_gamma   90.00
#
_symmetry.space_group_name_H-M   'P 1'
#
loop_
_entity.id
_entity.type
_entity.pdbx_description
1 polymer ?
#
loop_
_entity_poly.entity_id
_entity_poly.type
_entity_poly.pdbx_seq_one_letter_code
_entity_poly.pdbx_strand_id
1 'polypeptide(L)' 'MKQNLYISYNTQGMVLSSYPFGYDFWRIYNGYTKREAIARYKEELRQKLGVKRLPFSFREVKD' A
#
# COMPACT_ATOMS: atom_id res chain seq x y z
N MET A 1 10.42 0.34 12.54
CA MET A 1 9.00 0.70 12.72
C MET A 1 8.16 0.05 11.63
N LYS A 2 7.01 -0.51 11.98
CA LYS A 2 6.14 -1.15 11.01
C LYS A 2 4.81 -0.44 10.91
N GLN A 3 4.30 -0.32 9.69
CA GLN A 3 2.98 0.21 9.42
C GLN A 3 2.08 -0.92 8.97
N ASN A 4 0.80 -0.84 9.32
CA ASN A 4 -0.16 -1.82 8.85
C ASN A 4 -0.52 -1.52 7.40
N LEU A 5 -0.43 -2.54 6.56
CA LEU A 5 -0.90 -2.47 5.17
C LEU A 5 -2.17 -3.28 5.09
N TYR A 6 -3.29 -2.61 4.93
CA TYR A 6 -4.60 -3.25 4.88
C TYR A 6 -4.89 -3.70 3.46
N ILE A 7 -5.23 -4.97 3.31
CA ILE A 7 -5.50 -5.57 2.00
C ILE A 7 -6.93 -6.07 1.99
N SER A 8 -7.71 -5.59 1.05
CA SER A 8 -9.08 -6.05 0.88
C SER A 8 -9.37 -6.17 -0.61
N TYR A 9 -10.52 -6.75 -0.94
CA TYR A 9 -10.92 -6.97 -2.33
C TYR A 9 -12.34 -6.47 -2.52
N ASN A 10 -12.56 -5.85 -3.66
CA ASN A 10 -13.91 -5.46 -4.06
C ASN A 10 -14.10 -5.78 -5.54
N THR A 11 -15.21 -5.33 -6.13
CA THR A 11 -15.50 -5.62 -7.53
C THR A 11 -14.52 -4.96 -8.49
N GLN A 12 -13.79 -3.95 -8.04
CA GLN A 12 -12.83 -3.23 -8.87
C GLN A 12 -11.41 -3.79 -8.77
N GLY A 13 -11.14 -4.66 -7.78
CA GLY A 13 -9.84 -5.26 -7.65
C GLY A 13 -9.34 -5.31 -6.22
N MET A 14 -8.03 -5.32 -6.08
CA MET A 14 -7.36 -5.38 -4.79
C MET A 14 -7.15 -3.96 -4.26
N VAL A 15 -7.61 -3.69 -3.05
CA VAL A 15 -7.46 -2.39 -2.41
C VAL A 15 -6.35 -2.49 -1.37
N LEU A 16 -5.35 -1.64 -1.51
CA LEU A 16 -4.25 -1.53 -0.54
C LEU A 16 -4.34 -0.16 0.12
N SER A 17 -4.27 -0.15 1.45
CA SER A 17 -4.34 1.11 2.18
C SER A 17 -3.44 1.09 3.41
N SER A 18 -3.00 2.26 3.83
CA SER A 18 -2.22 2.42 5.04
C SER A 18 -2.37 3.85 5.53
N TYR A 19 -1.85 4.12 6.72
CA TYR A 19 -1.98 5.44 7.35
C TYR A 19 -0.61 5.97 7.78
N PRO A 20 0.34 6.15 6.84
CA PRO A 20 1.66 6.68 7.20
C PRO A 20 1.53 8.10 7.74
N PHE A 21 2.07 8.32 8.93
CA PHE A 21 2.02 9.64 9.58
C PHE A 21 0.60 10.17 9.74
N GLY A 22 -0.38 9.25 9.92
CA GLY A 22 -1.79 9.64 10.06
C GLY A 22 -2.47 10.03 8.77
N TYR A 23 -1.82 9.85 7.65
CA TYR A 23 -2.33 10.22 6.33
C TYR A 23 -2.90 8.99 5.63
N ASP A 24 -4.15 9.07 5.20
CA ASP A 24 -4.83 7.95 4.54
C ASP A 24 -4.37 7.84 3.08
N PHE A 25 -3.61 6.79 2.78
CA PHE A 25 -3.11 6.55 1.43
C PHE A 25 -3.63 5.19 0.96
N TRP A 26 -4.44 5.19 -0.09
CA TRP A 26 -5.02 3.96 -0.62
C TRP A 26 -4.99 3.94 -2.14
N ARG A 27 -4.97 2.71 -2.70
CA ARG A 27 -4.97 2.50 -4.15
C ARG A 27 -5.71 1.21 -4.46
N ILE A 28 -6.27 1.14 -5.67
CA ILE A 28 -6.94 -0.06 -6.16
C ILE A 28 -6.15 -0.58 -7.34
N TYR A 29 -5.87 -1.89 -7.33
CA TYR A 29 -5.12 -2.53 -8.41
C TYR A 29 -5.94 -3.67 -8.98
N ASN A 30 -6.18 -3.62 -10.29
CA ASN A 30 -6.93 -4.64 -11.01
C ASN A 30 -5.99 -5.30 -12.02
N GLY A 31 -5.94 -6.64 -12.00
CA GLY A 31 -5.09 -7.37 -12.92
C GLY A 31 -3.66 -7.54 -12.45
N TYR A 32 -3.38 -7.16 -11.20
CA TYR A 32 -2.05 -7.32 -10.61
C TYR A 32 -2.05 -8.51 -9.67
N THR A 33 -0.91 -9.21 -9.58
CA THR A 33 -0.71 -10.15 -8.48
C THR A 33 -0.52 -9.34 -7.20
N LYS A 34 -0.69 -10.01 -6.05
CA LYS A 34 -0.49 -9.34 -4.76
C LYS A 34 0.91 -8.73 -4.67
N ARG A 35 1.93 -9.48 -5.10
CA ARG A 35 3.32 -9.01 -5.06
C ARG A 35 3.50 -7.76 -5.92
N GLU A 36 2.95 -7.78 -7.13
CA GLU A 36 3.05 -6.64 -8.04
C GLU A 36 2.32 -5.43 -7.49
N ALA A 37 1.13 -5.65 -6.95
CA ALA A 37 0.33 -4.57 -6.38
C ALA A 37 1.05 -3.90 -5.22
N ILE A 38 1.63 -4.70 -4.32
CA ILE A 38 2.36 -4.16 -3.17
C ILE A 38 3.59 -3.38 -3.62
N ALA A 39 4.33 -3.90 -4.60
CA ALA A 39 5.50 -3.20 -5.12
C ALA A 39 5.12 -1.85 -5.73
N ARG A 40 4.03 -1.84 -6.50
CA ARG A 40 3.53 -0.62 -7.12
C ARG A 40 3.06 0.38 -6.06
N TYR A 41 2.35 -0.11 -5.06
CA TYR A 41 1.86 0.72 -3.97
C TYR A 41 3.01 1.42 -3.23
N LYS A 42 4.08 0.66 -2.93
CA LYS A 42 5.24 1.24 -2.26
C LYS A 42 5.91 2.30 -3.12
N GLU A 43 5.99 2.06 -4.42
CA GLU A 43 6.57 3.02 -5.34
C GLU A 43 5.77 4.32 -5.36
N GLU A 44 4.45 4.22 -5.46
CA GLU A 44 3.58 5.40 -5.48
C GLU A 44 3.66 6.15 -4.15
N LEU A 45 3.76 5.42 -3.03
CA LEU A 45 3.87 6.04 -1.72
C LEU A 45 5.20 6.79 -1.57
N ARG A 46 6.30 6.20 -2.08
CA ARG A 46 7.59 6.89 -2.07
C ARG A 46 7.52 8.21 -2.84
N GLN A 47 6.86 8.20 -3.98
CA GLN A 47 6.69 9.41 -4.77
C GLN A 47 5.82 10.44 -4.05
N LYS A 48 4.78 9.98 -3.38
CA LYS A 48 3.88 10.86 -2.63
C LYS A 48 4.61 11.54 -1.49
N LEU A 49 5.46 10.79 -0.78
CA LEU A 49 6.23 11.33 0.33
C LEU A 49 7.52 12.04 -0.10
N GLY A 50 7.91 11.89 -1.35
CA GLY A 50 9.12 12.51 -1.85
C GLY A 50 10.40 11.88 -1.33
N VAL A 51 10.38 10.57 -1.06
CA VAL A 51 11.54 9.87 -0.50
C VAL A 51 11.97 8.76 -1.44
N LYS A 52 13.26 8.39 -1.39
CA LYS A 52 13.79 7.29 -2.17
C LYS A 52 13.53 5.96 -1.48
N ARG A 53 13.42 5.95 -0.17
CA ARG A 53 13.19 4.75 0.62
C ARG A 53 12.20 5.08 1.72
N LEU A 54 11.22 4.19 1.91
CA LEU A 54 10.25 4.37 2.98
C LEU A 54 10.94 4.20 4.33
N PRO A 55 10.66 5.08 5.30
CA PRO A 55 11.27 5.02 6.64
C PRO A 55 10.66 3.94 7.52
N PHE A 56 9.82 3.08 6.96
CA PHE A 56 9.14 2.01 7.67
C PHE A 56 8.93 0.82 6.74
N SER A 57 8.63 -0.34 7.32
CA SER A 57 8.20 -1.51 6.56
C SER A 57 6.73 -1.76 6.82
N PHE A 58 6.12 -2.62 6.01
CA PHE A 58 4.71 -2.94 6.13
C PHE A 58 4.48 -4.31 6.75
N ARG A 59 3.42 -4.36 7.55
CA ARG A 59 2.85 -5.62 8.04
C ARG A 59 1.50 -5.78 7.36
N GLU A 60 1.32 -6.90 6.67
CA GLU A 60 0.06 -7.14 5.95
C GLU A 60 -1.05 -7.51 6.91
N VAL A 61 -2.17 -6.82 6.78
CA VAL A 61 -3.40 -7.10 7.54
C VAL A 61 -4.48 -7.44 6.53
N LYS A 62 -5.04 -8.63 6.64
CA LYS A 62 -6.10 -9.08 5.73
C LYS A 62 -7.46 -8.98 6.40
N ASP A 63 -8.43 -8.57 5.65
CA ASP A 63 -9.83 -8.58 6.09
C ASP A 63 -10.43 -9.97 5.96
#